data_f8c4489bbca1f901f9830053f5973be0
#
_entry.id   f8c4489bbca1f901f9830053f5973be0
#
_cell.length_a   1.000
_cell.length_b   1.000
_cell.length_c   1.000
_cell.angle_alpha   90.00
_cell.angle_beta   90.00
_cell.angle_gamma   90.00
#
_symmetry.space_group_name_H-M   'P 1'
#
loop_
_entity.id
_entity.type
_entity.pdbx_description
1 polymer ?
#
loop_
_entity_poly.entity_id
_entity_poly.type
_entity_poly.pdbx_seq_one_letter_code
_entity_poly.pdbx_strand_id
1 'polypeptide(L)'
;MNRREFLAASASLALAPNSVLGQSKALRASVTRQNLVGAAHPATEVWGYNASVPGPELRFKQGQRLRVEVENALPVATTVHWHGIRLPNAMDGVPGLTQAPIAANSGRFVYEFDLPDAGTYWYHPHLGDGEQLARGLYGALIVEELDPPAVDRDVVWILSDWRLDREAALRRDFASAMDASHAGRIGNTVTVNGRTPDTFSVRSGERLRLRLINASNARIYGLNFEGHEPWVIALDGHPVAPHWFQRVVLGPGMRADVILDCTGDPGSRHRVVDDFYRGRAYELLKLEYGAEPRLRAVFEPAPRLAANPVKEPSASEVQRIELGGGMMGEMPDQREHKGVFWTLNGKRVSRDHHHGEAPLLSLKLGQSYRIELVNRTAWHHPMHLHGHVFRLLSKNGKEVLPRQWADTVLLDPDSRAEIALVADNPGDWMLHCHVLEHQATGMAAFVRVS
;
A
#
# COMPACT_ATOMS: atom_id res chain seq x y z
N MET A 1 -21.35 33.09 66.30
CA MET A 1 -20.98 31.98 65.43
C MET A 1 -20.39 32.57 64.15
N ASN A 2 -19.07 32.39 63.95
CA ASN A 2 -18.26 33.18 63.07
C ASN A 2 -18.20 32.66 61.61
N ARG A 3 -18.32 33.63 60.70
CA ARG A 3 -18.23 33.48 59.23
C ARG A 3 -16.86 33.04 58.70
N ARG A 4 -16.10 32.19 59.36
CA ARG A 4 -14.66 31.94 59.01
C ARG A 4 -14.28 30.48 58.73
N GLU A 5 -15.22 29.57 58.57
CA GLU A 5 -14.90 28.14 58.29
C GLU A 5 -15.50 27.60 56.97
N PHE A 6 -15.63 28.45 55.96
CA PHE A 6 -16.15 28.04 54.66
C PHE A 6 -15.14 28.28 53.51
N LEU A 7 -13.88 28.03 53.76
CA LEU A 7 -12.84 28.08 52.72
C LEU A 7 -11.78 27.03 53.07
N ALA A 8 -11.84 25.89 52.40
CA ALA A 8 -10.72 24.99 52.04
C ALA A 8 -11.21 23.55 51.78
N ALA A 9 -11.90 23.37 50.67
CA ALA A 9 -11.96 22.07 50.03
C ALA A 9 -12.04 22.27 48.51
N SER A 10 -10.98 22.88 47.96
CA SER A 10 -10.70 22.84 46.52
C SER A 10 -10.14 21.47 46.21
N ALA A 11 -10.98 20.50 45.94
CA ALA A 11 -10.58 19.23 45.38
C ALA A 11 -10.05 19.48 43.96
N SER A 12 -8.75 19.35 43.78
CA SER A 12 -8.11 19.29 42.49
C SER A 12 -8.59 18.03 41.78
N LEU A 13 -9.64 18.16 40.96
CA LEU A 13 -9.91 17.15 39.93
C LEU A 13 -8.76 17.18 38.95
N ALA A 14 -7.83 16.25 39.11
CA ALA A 14 -6.90 15.90 38.06
C ALA A 14 -7.74 15.39 36.88
N LEU A 15 -7.84 16.18 35.82
CA LEU A 15 -8.32 15.75 34.53
C LEU A 15 -7.35 14.67 34.02
N ALA A 16 -7.69 13.42 34.29
CA ALA A 16 -7.11 12.32 33.54
C ALA A 16 -7.38 12.59 32.06
N PRO A 17 -6.38 12.45 31.17
CA PRO A 17 -6.63 12.58 29.75
C PRO A 17 -7.70 11.55 29.38
N ASN A 18 -8.86 12.03 28.91
CA ASN A 18 -9.83 11.16 28.26
C ASN A 18 -9.15 10.49 27.09
N SER A 19 -8.63 9.28 27.29
CA SER A 19 -8.34 8.37 26.20
C SER A 19 -9.68 8.18 25.48
N VAL A 20 -9.84 8.83 24.33
CA VAL A 20 -10.91 8.53 23.39
C VAL A 20 -10.68 7.07 23.00
N LEU A 21 -11.38 6.16 23.68
CA LEU A 21 -11.42 4.75 23.30
C LEU A 21 -11.96 4.71 21.87
N GLY A 22 -11.05 4.58 20.91
CA GLY A 22 -11.39 4.42 19.50
C GLY A 22 -12.35 3.23 19.39
N GLN A 23 -13.39 3.37 18.58
CA GLN A 23 -14.33 2.26 18.33
C GLN A 23 -13.52 1.04 17.89
N SER A 24 -13.57 -0.05 18.67
CA SER A 24 -12.97 -1.31 18.30
C SER A 24 -13.62 -1.81 17.01
N LYS A 25 -12.82 -1.96 15.95
CA LYS A 25 -13.26 -2.50 14.66
C LYS A 25 -12.90 -3.97 14.60
N ALA A 26 -13.65 -4.76 13.83
CA ALA A 26 -13.40 -6.17 13.65
C ALA A 26 -13.26 -6.50 12.16
N LEU A 27 -12.26 -7.32 11.83
CA LEU A 27 -12.05 -7.91 10.51
C LEU A 27 -12.14 -9.43 10.61
N ARG A 28 -13.09 -10.02 9.91
CA ARG A 28 -13.23 -11.46 9.80
C ARG A 28 -12.80 -11.91 8.41
N ALA A 29 -11.66 -12.57 8.31
CA ALA A 29 -11.19 -13.17 7.05
C ALA A 29 -11.96 -14.47 6.80
N SER A 30 -12.64 -14.60 5.66
CA SER A 30 -13.45 -15.78 5.32
C SER A 30 -13.56 -15.99 3.82
N VAL A 31 -13.88 -17.22 3.44
CA VAL A 31 -14.30 -17.52 2.05
C VAL A 31 -15.67 -16.89 1.82
N THR A 32 -15.83 -16.24 0.67
CA THR A 32 -17.07 -15.59 0.27
C THR A 32 -17.24 -15.64 -1.25
N ARG A 33 -18.28 -15.02 -1.78
CA ARG A 33 -18.51 -14.89 -3.22
C ARG A 33 -18.72 -13.43 -3.58
N GLN A 34 -18.03 -13.00 -4.64
CA GLN A 34 -18.06 -11.62 -5.14
C GLN A 34 -18.37 -11.62 -6.63
N ASN A 35 -19.28 -10.75 -7.06
CA ASN A 35 -19.50 -10.52 -8.48
C ASN A 35 -18.43 -9.54 -9.00
N LEU A 36 -17.35 -10.08 -9.54
CA LEU A 36 -16.22 -9.29 -10.05
C LEU A 36 -16.48 -8.72 -11.45
N VAL A 37 -17.16 -9.48 -12.32
CA VAL A 37 -17.26 -9.19 -13.76
C VAL A 37 -18.69 -8.88 -14.25
N GLY A 38 -19.57 -8.53 -13.33
CA GLY A 38 -20.94 -8.14 -13.65
C GLY A 38 -21.95 -9.30 -13.62
N ALA A 39 -23.25 -8.95 -13.69
CA ALA A 39 -24.37 -9.87 -13.46
C ALA A 39 -24.52 -10.99 -14.52
N ALA A 40 -23.85 -10.86 -15.67
CA ALA A 40 -23.88 -11.88 -16.72
C ALA A 40 -23.06 -13.14 -16.37
N HIS A 41 -22.22 -13.07 -15.33
CA HIS A 41 -21.36 -14.17 -14.88
C HIS A 41 -21.71 -14.62 -13.47
N PRO A 42 -21.44 -15.89 -13.11
CA PRO A 42 -21.54 -16.35 -11.72
C PRO A 42 -20.64 -15.53 -10.80
N ALA A 43 -21.03 -15.38 -9.53
CA ALA A 43 -20.17 -14.79 -8.53
C ALA A 43 -18.92 -15.67 -8.31
N THR A 44 -17.75 -15.05 -8.34
CA THR A 44 -16.44 -15.68 -8.10
C THR A 44 -16.29 -16.04 -6.62
N GLU A 45 -15.79 -17.24 -6.31
CA GLU A 45 -15.35 -17.59 -4.96
C GLU A 45 -14.04 -16.83 -4.66
N VAL A 46 -14.07 -16.03 -3.63
CA VAL A 46 -12.96 -15.17 -3.20
C VAL A 46 -12.77 -15.28 -1.69
N TRP A 47 -11.68 -14.72 -1.18
CA TRP A 47 -11.49 -14.50 0.25
C TRP A 47 -11.66 -13.01 0.54
N GLY A 48 -12.41 -12.70 1.57
CA GLY A 48 -12.71 -11.29 1.89
C GLY A 48 -12.71 -11.03 3.39
N TYR A 49 -12.42 -9.81 3.75
CA TYR A 49 -12.67 -9.33 5.11
C TYR A 49 -14.13 -8.90 5.24
N ASN A 50 -14.82 -9.43 6.26
CA ASN A 50 -16.26 -9.18 6.50
C ASN A 50 -17.13 -9.48 5.26
N ALA A 51 -16.79 -10.61 4.58
CA ALA A 51 -17.49 -11.10 3.38
C ALA A 51 -17.54 -10.11 2.21
N SER A 52 -16.58 -9.19 2.12
CA SER A 52 -16.47 -8.18 1.06
C SER A 52 -15.06 -8.13 0.47
N VAL A 53 -14.96 -7.79 -0.82
CA VAL A 53 -13.73 -7.44 -1.52
C VAL A 53 -13.95 -6.13 -2.29
N PRO A 54 -13.19 -5.09 -1.99
CA PRO A 54 -12.24 -4.98 -0.86
C PRO A 54 -12.92 -5.17 0.49
N GLY A 55 -12.14 -5.50 1.51
CA GLY A 55 -12.56 -5.46 2.90
C GLY A 55 -13.01 -4.04 3.30
N PRO A 56 -13.59 -3.88 4.51
CA PRO A 56 -14.08 -2.59 4.99
C PRO A 56 -13.02 -1.49 4.92
N GLU A 57 -13.40 -0.31 4.46
CA GLU A 57 -12.59 0.88 4.63
C GLU A 57 -12.50 1.25 6.12
N LEU A 58 -11.29 1.28 6.64
CA LEU A 58 -11.00 1.70 8.00
C LEU A 58 -10.61 3.17 7.98
N ARG A 59 -11.39 4.04 8.64
CA ARG A 59 -11.11 5.48 8.75
C ARG A 59 -10.85 5.87 10.19
N PHE A 60 -9.75 6.60 10.40
CA PHE A 60 -9.30 7.16 11.66
C PHE A 60 -8.78 8.57 11.43
N LYS A 61 -8.61 9.34 12.51
CA LYS A 61 -7.92 10.63 12.45
C LYS A 61 -6.46 10.47 12.88
N GLN A 62 -5.59 11.33 12.39
CA GLN A 62 -4.21 11.41 12.82
C GLN A 62 -4.11 11.55 14.35
N GLY A 63 -3.21 10.78 14.96
CA GLY A 63 -3.02 10.72 16.41
C GLY A 63 -4.04 9.83 17.16
N GLN A 64 -5.03 9.25 16.49
CA GLN A 64 -5.90 8.26 17.11
C GLN A 64 -5.19 6.92 17.27
N ARG A 65 -5.69 6.14 18.23
CA ARG A 65 -5.29 4.75 18.44
C ARG A 65 -6.20 3.83 17.64
N LEU A 66 -5.57 3.05 16.74
CA LEU A 66 -6.23 1.94 16.05
C LEU A 66 -6.33 0.76 17.00
N ARG A 67 -7.50 0.14 17.08
CA ARG A 67 -7.71 -1.16 17.70
C ARG A 67 -8.60 -2.00 16.81
N VAL A 68 -8.03 -3.07 16.24
CA VAL A 68 -8.72 -3.98 15.31
C VAL A 68 -8.53 -5.42 15.77
N GLU A 69 -9.64 -6.10 16.03
CA GLU A 69 -9.64 -7.54 16.24
C GLU A 69 -9.77 -8.25 14.88
N VAL A 70 -8.83 -9.14 14.59
CA VAL A 70 -8.87 -9.99 13.39
C VAL A 70 -9.25 -11.41 13.79
N GLU A 71 -10.33 -11.93 13.20
CA GLU A 71 -10.74 -13.33 13.27
C GLU A 71 -10.42 -14.04 11.96
N ASN A 72 -9.71 -15.12 12.02
CA ASN A 72 -9.41 -15.96 10.86
C ASN A 72 -10.37 -17.14 10.75
N ALA A 73 -11.37 -17.05 9.89
CA ALA A 73 -12.29 -18.13 9.54
C ALA A 73 -11.91 -18.85 8.23
N LEU A 74 -10.70 -18.63 7.73
CA LEU A 74 -10.16 -19.35 6.57
C LEU A 74 -9.67 -20.75 6.97
N PRO A 75 -9.59 -21.69 6.01
CA PRO A 75 -9.03 -23.03 6.26
C PRO A 75 -7.50 -23.04 6.39
N VAL A 76 -6.84 -21.90 6.28
CA VAL A 76 -5.38 -21.71 6.37
C VAL A 76 -5.07 -20.60 7.35
N ALA A 77 -3.84 -20.60 7.89
CA ALA A 77 -3.36 -19.51 8.72
C ALA A 77 -3.24 -18.20 7.91
N THR A 78 -3.32 -17.06 8.58
CA THR A 78 -3.17 -15.72 7.98
C THR A 78 -2.49 -14.75 8.93
N THR A 79 -2.20 -13.54 8.48
CA THR A 79 -1.83 -12.38 9.29
C THR A 79 -2.46 -11.13 8.67
N VAL A 80 -2.29 -9.97 9.30
CA VAL A 80 -2.59 -8.67 8.68
C VAL A 80 -1.39 -7.76 8.86
N HIS A 81 -0.83 -7.33 7.75
CA HIS A 81 0.16 -6.25 7.67
C HIS A 81 -0.55 -4.92 7.38
N TRP A 82 -0.08 -3.86 8.04
CA TRP A 82 -0.60 -2.49 7.93
C TRP A 82 0.35 -1.67 7.07
N HIS A 83 0.23 -1.82 5.77
CA HIS A 83 1.20 -1.32 4.79
C HIS A 83 1.36 0.19 4.84
N GLY A 84 2.60 0.63 5.07
CA GLY A 84 3.03 2.02 5.09
C GLY A 84 2.90 2.73 6.44
N ILE A 85 2.33 2.07 7.45
CA ILE A 85 2.19 2.65 8.80
C ILE A 85 3.50 2.49 9.59
N ARG A 86 3.97 3.56 10.23
CA ARG A 86 5.02 3.52 11.25
C ARG A 86 4.40 3.09 12.58
N LEU A 87 4.50 1.82 12.89
CA LEU A 87 3.85 1.16 14.03
C LEU A 87 4.87 0.39 14.88
N PRO A 88 4.53 -0.05 16.11
CA PRO A 88 5.39 -0.93 16.89
C PRO A 88 5.65 -2.27 16.18
N ASN A 89 6.88 -2.75 16.19
CA ASN A 89 7.31 -3.95 15.47
C ASN A 89 6.41 -5.18 15.73
N ALA A 90 5.96 -5.39 16.98
CA ALA A 90 5.05 -6.49 17.34
C ALA A 90 3.67 -6.43 16.66
N MET A 91 3.32 -5.33 15.99
CA MET A 91 2.04 -5.13 15.29
C MET A 91 2.17 -5.13 13.77
N ASP A 92 3.37 -5.41 13.25
CA ASP A 92 3.68 -5.35 11.82
C ASP A 92 3.01 -6.46 10.99
N GLY A 93 2.69 -7.59 11.59
CA GLY A 93 1.94 -8.65 10.93
C GLY A 93 2.77 -9.60 10.07
N VAL A 94 4.09 -9.64 10.20
CA VAL A 94 4.97 -10.55 9.45
C VAL A 94 5.17 -11.85 10.24
N PRO A 95 4.69 -12.99 9.70
CA PRO A 95 4.79 -14.28 10.40
C PRO A 95 6.25 -14.73 10.53
N GLY A 96 6.59 -15.23 11.73
CA GLY A 96 7.95 -15.68 12.01
C GLY A 96 8.98 -14.58 12.26
N LEU A 97 8.68 -13.34 11.96
CA LEU A 97 9.55 -12.18 12.25
C LEU A 97 8.99 -11.33 13.40
N THR A 98 7.75 -10.89 13.31
CA THR A 98 7.14 -9.97 14.27
C THR A 98 6.01 -10.61 15.09
N GLN A 99 5.39 -11.65 14.61
CA GLN A 99 4.32 -12.39 15.31
C GLN A 99 4.18 -13.83 14.83
N ALA A 100 3.46 -14.65 15.60
CA ALA A 100 2.98 -15.94 15.12
C ALA A 100 1.81 -15.75 14.15
N PRO A 101 1.62 -16.65 13.15
CA PRO A 101 0.43 -16.64 12.30
C PRO A 101 -0.86 -16.77 13.11
N ILE A 102 -1.93 -16.12 12.66
CA ILE A 102 -3.29 -16.29 13.19
C ILE A 102 -3.81 -17.62 12.66
N ALA A 103 -4.02 -18.59 13.58
CA ALA A 103 -4.36 -19.96 13.23
C ALA A 103 -5.64 -20.04 12.38
N ALA A 104 -5.71 -21.07 11.52
CA ALA A 104 -6.90 -21.39 10.72
C ALA A 104 -8.14 -21.66 11.60
N ASN A 105 -9.34 -21.50 11.02
CA ASN A 105 -10.61 -21.93 11.60
C ASN A 105 -10.90 -21.33 13.01
N SER A 106 -10.86 -20.03 13.16
CA SER A 106 -11.21 -19.24 14.35
C SER A 106 -10.07 -18.64 15.18
N GLY A 107 -8.82 -18.69 14.70
CA GLY A 107 -7.72 -17.93 15.32
C GLY A 107 -8.04 -16.45 15.40
N ARG A 108 -7.55 -15.77 16.44
CA ARG A 108 -7.76 -14.35 16.67
C ARG A 108 -6.47 -13.64 17.03
N PHE A 109 -6.37 -12.37 16.63
CA PHE A 109 -5.29 -11.45 17.02
C PHE A 109 -5.83 -10.03 17.13
N VAL A 110 -5.34 -9.27 18.09
CA VAL A 110 -5.72 -7.85 18.26
C VAL A 110 -4.53 -6.99 17.89
N TYR A 111 -4.68 -6.20 16.85
CA TYR A 111 -3.74 -5.15 16.49
C TYR A 111 -4.14 -3.86 17.21
N GLU A 112 -3.17 -3.25 17.90
CA GLU A 112 -3.43 -2.02 18.66
C GLU A 112 -2.19 -1.13 18.66
N PHE A 113 -2.31 0.06 18.02
CA PHE A 113 -1.21 1.01 17.89
C PHE A 113 -1.73 2.42 17.57
N ASP A 114 -0.88 3.42 17.76
CA ASP A 114 -1.20 4.81 17.44
C ASP A 114 -0.91 5.09 15.96
N LEU A 115 -1.66 6.03 15.37
CA LEU A 115 -1.57 6.43 13.97
C LEU A 115 -0.89 7.81 13.87
N PRO A 116 0.44 7.87 13.81
CA PRO A 116 1.17 9.14 13.87
C PRO A 116 1.05 9.97 12.59
N ASP A 117 0.84 9.32 11.45
CA ASP A 117 0.87 9.95 10.15
C ASP A 117 -0.50 9.92 9.48
N ALA A 118 -0.95 11.08 8.97
CA ALA A 118 -2.12 11.15 8.11
C ALA A 118 -1.78 10.67 6.69
N GLY A 119 -2.75 10.05 6.01
CA GLY A 119 -2.54 9.61 4.62
C GLY A 119 -3.39 8.43 4.20
N THR A 120 -3.07 7.91 3.03
CA THR A 120 -3.68 6.74 2.42
C THR A 120 -2.79 5.53 2.59
N TYR A 121 -3.30 4.57 3.36
CA TYR A 121 -2.68 3.30 3.69
C TYR A 121 -3.62 2.17 3.32
N TRP A 122 -3.15 0.91 3.49
CA TRP A 122 -3.98 -0.25 3.24
C TRP A 122 -3.53 -1.43 4.10
N TYR A 123 -4.33 -2.48 4.14
CA TYR A 123 -4.02 -3.67 4.92
C TYR A 123 -4.22 -4.93 4.08
N HIS A 124 -3.33 -5.91 4.28
CA HIS A 124 -3.33 -7.19 3.56
C HIS A 124 -2.59 -8.29 4.33
N PRO A 125 -2.77 -9.58 4.00
CA PRO A 125 -1.99 -10.65 4.62
C PRO A 125 -0.52 -10.59 4.23
N HIS A 126 0.33 -11.11 5.11
CA HIS A 126 1.75 -11.30 4.84
C HIS A 126 2.16 -12.78 4.93
N LEU A 127 1.27 -13.69 4.49
CA LEU A 127 1.45 -15.14 4.51
C LEU A 127 0.85 -15.75 3.22
N GLY A 128 1.41 -16.86 2.73
CA GLY A 128 0.83 -17.65 1.65
C GLY A 128 1.22 -17.21 0.24
N ASP A 129 2.46 -16.84 0.01
CA ASP A 129 3.09 -16.65 -1.31
C ASP A 129 2.27 -15.79 -2.31
N GLY A 130 1.59 -14.77 -1.82
CA GLY A 130 0.72 -13.91 -2.62
C GLY A 130 -0.68 -14.48 -2.92
N GLU A 131 -0.96 -15.76 -2.61
CA GLU A 131 -2.26 -16.37 -2.88
C GLU A 131 -3.39 -15.66 -2.12
N GLN A 132 -3.19 -15.32 -0.85
CA GLN A 132 -4.21 -14.71 -0.02
C GLN A 132 -4.62 -13.31 -0.55
N LEU A 133 -3.65 -12.51 -0.99
CA LEU A 133 -3.92 -11.22 -1.63
C LEU A 133 -4.65 -11.42 -2.97
N ALA A 134 -4.16 -12.33 -3.83
CA ALA A 134 -4.78 -12.63 -5.13
C ALA A 134 -6.21 -13.19 -5.01
N ARG A 135 -6.58 -13.73 -3.85
CA ARG A 135 -7.93 -14.17 -3.53
C ARG A 135 -8.85 -13.06 -3.01
N GLY A 136 -8.31 -11.86 -2.70
CA GLY A 136 -9.10 -10.69 -2.34
C GLY A 136 -8.94 -10.17 -0.90
N LEU A 137 -8.00 -10.68 -0.12
CA LEU A 137 -7.77 -10.22 1.25
C LEU A 137 -6.98 -8.89 1.26
N TYR A 138 -7.66 -7.80 1.04
CA TYR A 138 -7.11 -6.44 1.16
C TYR A 138 -8.21 -5.42 1.47
N GLY A 139 -7.82 -4.29 2.03
CA GLY A 139 -8.73 -3.17 2.27
C GLY A 139 -7.98 -1.88 2.56
N ALA A 140 -8.66 -0.74 2.45
CA ALA A 140 -8.09 0.58 2.70
C ALA A 140 -8.04 0.92 4.18
N LEU A 141 -6.96 1.57 4.61
CA LEU A 141 -6.83 2.27 5.88
C LEU A 141 -6.55 3.74 5.59
N ILE A 142 -7.49 4.60 5.92
CA ILE A 142 -7.37 6.04 5.74
C ILE A 142 -7.15 6.69 7.11
N VAL A 143 -6.07 7.45 7.22
CA VAL A 143 -5.83 8.30 8.38
C VAL A 143 -6.02 9.74 7.92
N GLU A 144 -7.14 10.33 8.37
CA GLU A 144 -7.51 11.69 7.99
C GLU A 144 -6.58 12.71 8.64
N GLU A 145 -6.26 13.75 7.90
CA GLU A 145 -5.57 14.93 8.40
C GLU A 145 -6.39 15.61 9.51
N LEU A 146 -5.72 16.30 10.40
CA LEU A 146 -6.40 17.15 11.42
C LEU A 146 -7.17 18.31 10.75
N ASP A 147 -6.63 18.80 9.64
CA ASP A 147 -7.26 19.82 8.78
C ASP A 147 -7.29 19.28 7.34
N PRO A 148 -8.34 18.53 6.96
CA PRO A 148 -8.43 17.90 5.65
C PRO A 148 -8.67 18.94 4.54
N PRO A 149 -8.19 18.70 3.32
CA PRO A 149 -8.40 19.61 2.19
C PRO A 149 -9.88 19.71 1.84
N ALA A 150 -10.30 20.93 1.45
CA ALA A 150 -11.66 21.14 0.96
C ALA A 150 -11.86 20.52 -0.41
N VAL A 151 -12.65 19.46 -0.47
CA VAL A 151 -13.06 18.74 -1.68
C VAL A 151 -14.55 18.43 -1.64
N ASP A 152 -15.18 18.23 -2.78
CA ASP A 152 -16.60 17.83 -2.80
C ASP A 152 -16.78 16.35 -2.43
N ARG A 153 -15.85 15.49 -2.84
CA ARG A 153 -15.79 14.08 -2.44
C ARG A 153 -14.36 13.61 -2.22
N ASP A 154 -14.16 12.77 -1.21
CA ASP A 154 -12.95 12.00 -0.93
C ASP A 154 -13.25 10.53 -1.20
N VAL A 155 -12.63 9.95 -2.23
CA VAL A 155 -12.98 8.65 -2.80
C VAL A 155 -11.75 7.76 -2.87
N VAL A 156 -11.89 6.52 -2.40
CA VAL A 156 -10.83 5.50 -2.52
C VAL A 156 -11.08 4.63 -3.74
N TRP A 157 -10.07 4.50 -4.60
CA TRP A 157 -10.00 3.50 -5.66
C TRP A 157 -8.91 2.48 -5.34
N ILE A 158 -9.32 1.27 -4.95
CA ILE A 158 -8.42 0.13 -4.81
C ILE A 158 -8.39 -0.60 -6.15
N LEU A 159 -7.24 -0.51 -6.81
CA LEU A 159 -6.95 -1.18 -8.06
C LEU A 159 -6.43 -2.58 -7.75
N SER A 160 -7.00 -3.60 -8.33
CA SER A 160 -6.49 -4.96 -8.28
C SER A 160 -6.76 -5.72 -9.56
N ASP A 161 -6.08 -6.83 -9.77
CA ASP A 161 -6.31 -7.66 -10.94
C ASP A 161 -6.45 -9.13 -10.57
N TRP A 162 -7.22 -9.85 -11.39
CA TRP A 162 -7.64 -11.21 -11.14
C TRP A 162 -7.30 -12.07 -12.36
N ARG A 163 -6.87 -13.30 -12.13
CA ARG A 163 -6.71 -14.29 -13.18
C ARG A 163 -7.91 -15.23 -13.16
N LEU A 164 -8.88 -14.92 -14.02
CA LEU A 164 -10.16 -15.64 -14.11
C LEU A 164 -10.20 -16.53 -15.36
N ASP A 165 -10.99 -17.61 -15.30
CA ASP A 165 -11.38 -18.38 -16.47
C ASP A 165 -12.62 -17.81 -17.16
N ARG A 166 -13.16 -18.53 -18.15
CA ARG A 166 -14.32 -18.07 -18.95
C ARG A 166 -15.63 -18.05 -18.15
N GLU A 167 -15.72 -18.84 -17.10
CA GLU A 167 -16.84 -18.94 -16.18
C GLU A 167 -16.70 -17.96 -15.00
N ALA A 168 -15.73 -17.03 -15.05
CA ALA A 168 -15.37 -16.09 -14.00
C ALA A 168 -14.90 -16.78 -12.69
N ALA A 169 -14.46 -18.02 -12.75
CA ALA A 169 -13.85 -18.67 -11.60
C ALA A 169 -12.36 -18.30 -11.48
N LEU A 170 -11.89 -18.17 -10.26
CA LEU A 170 -10.49 -17.83 -9.98
C LEU A 170 -9.57 -18.98 -10.38
N ARG A 171 -8.63 -18.73 -11.27
CA ARG A 171 -7.60 -19.72 -11.63
C ARG A 171 -6.65 -19.96 -10.46
N ARG A 172 -6.49 -21.23 -10.11
CA ARG A 172 -5.70 -21.66 -8.95
C ARG A 172 -4.24 -22.02 -9.32
N ASP A 173 -3.70 -21.40 -10.38
CA ASP A 173 -2.32 -21.54 -10.85
C ASP A 173 -1.36 -20.65 -10.03
N PHE A 174 -1.47 -20.71 -8.69
CA PHE A 174 -0.56 -20.06 -7.76
C PHE A 174 0.80 -20.79 -7.74
N ALA A 175 1.84 -20.10 -7.31
CA ALA A 175 3.21 -20.62 -7.28
C ALA A 175 3.76 -21.10 -8.64
N SER A 176 3.28 -20.53 -9.75
CA SER A 176 3.81 -20.78 -11.08
C SER A 176 5.28 -20.33 -11.17
N ALA A 177 6.19 -21.24 -11.59
CA ALA A 177 7.59 -20.89 -11.79
C ALA A 177 7.78 -19.80 -12.87
N MET A 178 6.89 -19.76 -13.87
CA MET A 178 6.89 -18.72 -14.90
C MET A 178 6.57 -17.35 -14.26
N ASP A 179 5.52 -17.26 -13.45
CA ASP A 179 5.17 -16.01 -12.77
C ASP A 179 6.29 -15.61 -11.80
N ALA A 180 6.80 -16.56 -11.03
CA ALA A 180 7.85 -16.33 -10.04
C ALA A 180 9.18 -15.85 -10.62
N SER A 181 9.56 -16.31 -11.82
CA SER A 181 10.85 -15.96 -12.47
C SER A 181 10.76 -14.80 -13.46
N HIS A 182 9.55 -14.25 -13.72
CA HIS A 182 9.32 -13.16 -14.69
C HIS A 182 8.65 -11.96 -14.00
N ALA A 183 7.53 -11.47 -14.54
CA ALA A 183 6.87 -10.25 -14.10
C ALA A 183 5.90 -10.44 -12.90
N GLY A 184 5.82 -11.63 -12.32
CA GLY A 184 4.83 -11.98 -11.31
C GLY A 184 3.46 -12.38 -11.88
N ARG A 185 2.51 -12.66 -10.99
CA ARG A 185 1.15 -13.08 -11.35
C ARG A 185 0.31 -11.89 -11.79
N ILE A 186 0.35 -11.54 -13.08
CA ILE A 186 -0.52 -10.52 -13.67
C ILE A 186 -1.83 -11.16 -14.09
N GLY A 187 -2.96 -10.57 -13.68
CA GLY A 187 -4.31 -11.01 -14.00
C GLY A 187 -4.75 -10.63 -15.42
N ASN A 188 -5.88 -11.19 -15.85
CA ASN A 188 -6.53 -10.85 -17.11
C ASN A 188 -7.80 -9.99 -16.93
N THR A 189 -8.20 -9.72 -15.70
CA THR A 189 -9.39 -8.95 -15.33
C THR A 189 -9.01 -7.93 -14.29
N VAL A 190 -9.14 -6.65 -14.62
CA VAL A 190 -8.84 -5.54 -13.68
C VAL A 190 -10.12 -5.09 -13.00
N THR A 191 -10.02 -4.79 -11.72
CA THR A 191 -11.12 -4.27 -10.91
C THR A 191 -10.76 -2.98 -10.21
N VAL A 192 -11.74 -2.12 -10.02
CA VAL A 192 -11.71 -0.99 -9.10
C VAL A 192 -12.73 -1.28 -8.00
N ASN A 193 -12.28 -1.28 -6.75
CA ASN A 193 -13.14 -1.60 -5.60
C ASN A 193 -13.89 -2.94 -5.76
N GLY A 194 -13.18 -3.98 -6.26
CA GLY A 194 -13.68 -5.36 -6.37
C GLY A 194 -14.70 -5.61 -7.45
N ARG A 195 -14.81 -4.73 -8.45
CA ARG A 195 -15.68 -4.88 -9.64
C ARG A 195 -14.96 -4.41 -10.89
N THR A 196 -15.19 -5.06 -12.03
CA THR A 196 -14.80 -4.49 -13.31
C THR A 196 -15.50 -3.15 -13.46
N PRO A 197 -14.76 -2.04 -13.62
CA PRO A 197 -15.36 -0.73 -13.72
C PRO A 197 -15.90 -0.51 -15.14
N ASP A 198 -16.92 0.33 -15.27
CA ASP A 198 -17.45 0.82 -16.53
C ASP A 198 -17.45 2.35 -16.51
N THR A 199 -18.23 2.92 -15.60
CA THR A 199 -18.35 4.35 -15.43
C THR A 199 -18.13 4.77 -13.99
N PHE A 200 -17.64 6.00 -13.81
CA PHE A 200 -17.58 6.70 -12.54
C PHE A 200 -18.29 8.05 -12.71
N SER A 201 -19.43 8.20 -12.05
CA SER A 201 -20.23 9.41 -12.17
C SER A 201 -19.60 10.59 -11.47
N VAL A 202 -19.51 11.71 -12.18
CA VAL A 202 -18.99 12.99 -11.69
C VAL A 202 -19.90 14.14 -12.14
N ARG A 203 -19.80 15.26 -11.44
CA ARG A 203 -20.50 16.49 -11.84
C ARG A 203 -19.52 17.51 -12.41
N SER A 204 -19.91 18.22 -13.45
CA SER A 204 -19.12 19.33 -13.98
C SER A 204 -18.83 20.36 -12.88
N GLY A 205 -17.57 20.78 -12.73
CA GLY A 205 -17.13 21.69 -11.67
C GLY A 205 -16.94 21.04 -10.28
N GLU A 206 -17.05 19.73 -10.15
CA GLU A 206 -16.76 19.00 -8.92
C GLU A 206 -15.24 18.85 -8.72
N ARG A 207 -14.78 18.92 -7.47
CA ARG A 207 -13.39 18.62 -7.09
C ARG A 207 -13.36 17.32 -6.29
N LEU A 208 -12.61 16.35 -6.76
CA LEU A 208 -12.43 15.07 -6.09
C LEU A 208 -11.03 14.96 -5.48
N ARG A 209 -10.93 14.34 -4.30
CA ARG A 209 -9.71 13.68 -3.87
C ARG A 209 -9.86 12.20 -4.19
N LEU A 210 -9.07 11.71 -5.13
CA LEU A 210 -8.98 10.28 -5.44
C LEU A 210 -7.78 9.70 -4.70
N ARG A 211 -8.04 8.73 -3.82
CA ARG A 211 -7.03 7.95 -3.12
C ARG A 211 -6.83 6.65 -3.87
N LEU A 212 -5.75 6.58 -4.62
CA LEU A 212 -5.42 5.43 -5.46
C LEU A 212 -4.53 4.46 -4.69
N ILE A 213 -4.91 3.19 -4.63
CA ILE A 213 -4.17 2.11 -3.97
C ILE A 213 -3.98 0.99 -4.99
N ASN A 214 -2.75 0.56 -5.24
CA ASN A 214 -2.48 -0.63 -6.04
C ASN A 214 -2.33 -1.86 -5.13
N ALA A 215 -3.39 -2.66 -5.06
CA ALA A 215 -3.46 -3.91 -4.30
C ALA A 215 -3.28 -5.16 -5.20
N SER A 216 -2.68 -5.03 -6.38
CA SER A 216 -2.36 -6.17 -7.24
C SER A 216 -1.12 -6.92 -6.76
N ASN A 217 -1.04 -8.23 -7.04
CA ASN A 217 0.17 -9.01 -6.75
C ASN A 217 1.40 -8.50 -7.53
N ALA A 218 1.22 -8.13 -8.80
CA ALA A 218 2.33 -7.83 -9.70
C ALA A 218 2.04 -6.72 -10.71
N ARG A 219 0.77 -6.44 -11.03
CA ARG A 219 0.42 -5.44 -12.05
C ARG A 219 0.83 -4.05 -11.63
N ILE A 220 1.51 -3.35 -12.55
CA ILE A 220 1.80 -1.92 -12.45
C ILE A 220 0.74 -1.18 -13.27
N TYR A 221 0.19 -0.10 -12.73
CA TYR A 221 -0.74 0.78 -13.43
C TYR A 221 -0.05 2.06 -13.85
N GLY A 222 -0.43 2.57 -15.03
CA GLY A 222 -0.07 3.90 -15.51
C GLY A 222 -1.34 4.62 -15.94
N LEU A 223 -1.95 5.37 -15.01
CA LEU A 223 -3.27 5.98 -15.20
C LEU A 223 -3.17 7.33 -15.88
N ASN A 224 -3.81 7.45 -17.04
CA ASN A 224 -3.99 8.68 -17.79
C ASN A 224 -5.48 9.07 -17.74
N PHE A 225 -5.77 10.28 -17.23
CA PHE A 225 -7.12 10.85 -17.13
C PHE A 225 -7.34 11.76 -18.34
N GLU A 226 -7.82 11.23 -19.46
CA GLU A 226 -7.97 11.99 -20.70
C GLU A 226 -8.83 13.24 -20.52
N GLY A 227 -8.30 14.38 -20.96
CA GLY A 227 -8.97 15.69 -20.84
C GLY A 227 -8.97 16.29 -19.43
N HIS A 228 -8.19 15.72 -18.49
CA HIS A 228 -8.06 16.22 -17.11
C HIS A 228 -6.60 16.32 -16.70
N GLU A 229 -6.36 17.17 -15.72
CA GLU A 229 -5.03 17.34 -15.08
C GLU A 229 -5.10 16.82 -13.64
N PRO A 230 -4.71 15.55 -13.38
CA PRO A 230 -4.66 15.02 -12.03
C PRO A 230 -3.46 15.61 -11.26
N TRP A 231 -3.72 16.34 -10.18
CA TRP A 231 -2.69 16.91 -9.31
C TRP A 231 -2.37 15.96 -8.16
N VAL A 232 -1.18 15.38 -8.19
CA VAL A 232 -0.69 14.54 -7.09
C VAL A 232 -0.37 15.43 -5.89
N ILE A 233 -0.97 15.13 -4.73
CA ILE A 233 -0.82 15.87 -3.47
C ILE A 233 -0.18 15.02 -2.36
N ALA A 234 -0.22 13.68 -2.48
CA ALA A 234 0.49 12.76 -1.60
C ALA A 234 0.93 11.50 -2.36
N LEU A 235 2.03 10.90 -1.93
CA LEU A 235 2.53 9.61 -2.38
C LEU A 235 2.81 8.75 -1.15
N ASP A 236 2.44 7.48 -1.19
CA ASP A 236 2.60 6.49 -0.10
C ASP A 236 2.17 7.04 1.27
N GLY A 237 1.03 7.77 1.31
CA GLY A 237 0.48 8.37 2.51
C GLY A 237 1.15 9.69 2.94
N HIS A 238 2.21 10.15 2.27
CA HIS A 238 2.93 11.35 2.67
C HIS A 238 2.74 12.51 1.70
N PRO A 239 2.51 13.74 2.22
CA PRO A 239 2.33 14.93 1.41
C PRO A 239 3.52 15.22 0.50
N VAL A 240 3.21 15.67 -0.72
CA VAL A 240 4.18 16.23 -1.66
C VAL A 240 3.74 17.64 -2.10
N ALA A 241 4.67 18.43 -2.60
CA ALA A 241 4.27 19.68 -3.26
C ALA A 241 3.35 19.33 -4.44
N PRO A 242 2.13 19.90 -4.53
CA PRO A 242 1.21 19.58 -5.60
C PRO A 242 1.87 19.76 -6.97
N HIS A 243 1.77 18.73 -7.79
CA HIS A 243 2.34 18.72 -9.14
C HIS A 243 1.49 17.84 -10.05
N TRP A 244 1.46 18.21 -11.30
CA TRP A 244 0.72 17.50 -12.32
C TRP A 244 1.59 16.45 -13.01
N PHE A 245 1.01 15.30 -13.28
CA PHE A 245 1.58 14.27 -14.15
C PHE A 245 0.59 13.89 -15.24
N GLN A 246 1.09 13.75 -16.46
CA GLN A 246 0.30 13.19 -17.55
C GLN A 246 -0.16 11.76 -17.22
N ARG A 247 0.64 11.01 -16.42
CA ARG A 247 0.39 9.63 -16.06
C ARG A 247 0.78 9.37 -14.61
N VAL A 248 -0.15 8.89 -13.80
CA VAL A 248 0.12 8.44 -12.42
C VAL A 248 0.54 6.98 -12.47
N VAL A 249 1.80 6.70 -12.11
CA VAL A 249 2.34 5.33 -12.11
C VAL A 249 2.30 4.76 -10.69
N LEU A 250 1.73 3.55 -10.56
CA LEU A 250 1.58 2.84 -9.29
C LEU A 250 2.07 1.40 -9.44
N GLY A 251 3.21 1.08 -8.88
CA GLY A 251 3.63 -0.31 -8.65
C GLY A 251 2.79 -0.97 -7.55
N PRO A 252 2.80 -2.31 -7.44
CA PRO A 252 2.21 -3.02 -6.31
C PRO A 252 2.63 -2.43 -4.96
N GLY A 253 1.67 -2.22 -4.06
CA GLY A 253 1.89 -1.61 -2.74
C GLY A 253 1.86 -0.08 -2.72
N MET A 254 2.10 0.59 -3.84
CA MET A 254 2.16 2.06 -3.92
C MET A 254 0.77 2.71 -3.84
N ARG A 255 0.74 3.95 -3.33
CA ARG A 255 -0.45 4.77 -3.23
C ARG A 255 -0.16 6.18 -3.73
N ALA A 256 -1.21 6.81 -4.26
CA ALA A 256 -1.19 8.24 -4.60
C ALA A 256 -2.53 8.90 -4.28
N ASP A 257 -2.47 10.09 -3.69
CA ASP A 257 -3.64 10.93 -3.54
C ASP A 257 -3.62 12.02 -4.61
N VAL A 258 -4.70 12.10 -5.34
CA VAL A 258 -4.83 12.98 -6.51
C VAL A 258 -6.02 13.90 -6.33
N ILE A 259 -5.82 15.20 -6.55
CA ILE A 259 -6.93 16.13 -6.78
C ILE A 259 -7.29 16.07 -8.26
N LEU A 260 -8.54 15.73 -8.53
CA LEU A 260 -9.11 15.72 -9.87
C LEU A 260 -10.23 16.75 -9.94
N ASP A 261 -9.97 17.82 -10.66
CA ASP A 261 -10.97 18.84 -10.99
C ASP A 261 -11.77 18.38 -12.21
N CYS A 262 -13.06 18.18 -12.02
CA CYS A 262 -13.96 17.69 -13.05
C CYS A 262 -14.33 18.84 -14.02
N THR A 263 -13.47 19.09 -15.00
CA THR A 263 -13.57 20.22 -15.95
C THR A 263 -14.44 19.93 -17.17
N GLY A 264 -14.84 18.66 -17.38
CA GLY A 264 -15.68 18.26 -18.53
C GLY A 264 -17.05 18.94 -18.54
N ASP A 265 -17.65 19.06 -19.70
CA ASP A 265 -18.99 19.64 -19.87
C ASP A 265 -20.08 18.70 -19.35
N PRO A 266 -21.24 19.21 -18.86
CA PRO A 266 -22.36 18.39 -18.50
C PRO A 266 -22.78 17.43 -19.62
N GLY A 267 -22.99 16.15 -19.29
CA GLY A 267 -23.33 15.08 -20.22
C GLY A 267 -22.16 14.51 -21.02
N SER A 268 -20.93 15.02 -20.84
CA SER A 268 -19.74 14.47 -21.53
C SER A 268 -19.22 13.20 -20.87
N ARG A 269 -18.33 12.49 -21.58
CA ARG A 269 -17.63 11.29 -21.09
C ARG A 269 -16.16 11.39 -21.44
N HIS A 270 -15.29 11.07 -20.48
CA HIS A 270 -13.84 11.07 -20.63
C HIS A 270 -13.27 9.75 -20.15
N ARG A 271 -12.25 9.21 -20.82
CA ARG A 271 -11.68 7.93 -20.49
C ARG A 271 -10.60 8.10 -19.41
N VAL A 272 -10.53 7.13 -18.53
CA VAL A 272 -9.34 6.83 -17.72
C VAL A 272 -8.70 5.60 -18.33
N VAL A 273 -7.46 5.73 -18.79
CA VAL A 273 -6.74 4.69 -19.53
C VAL A 273 -5.56 4.22 -18.70
N ASP A 274 -5.37 2.91 -18.62
CA ASP A 274 -4.10 2.32 -18.18
C ASP A 274 -3.24 2.04 -19.40
N ASP A 275 -2.09 2.71 -19.49
CA ASP A 275 -1.15 2.61 -20.60
C ASP A 275 0.27 2.20 -20.16
N PHE A 276 0.42 1.64 -18.95
CA PHE A 276 1.74 1.28 -18.45
C PHE A 276 2.47 0.29 -19.38
N TYR A 277 1.81 -0.77 -19.79
CA TYR A 277 2.40 -1.79 -20.64
C TYR A 277 2.32 -1.39 -22.11
N ARG A 278 3.47 -1.13 -22.75
CA ARG A 278 3.56 -0.71 -24.15
C ARG A 278 2.77 -1.65 -25.08
N GLY A 279 1.89 -1.07 -25.90
CA GLY A 279 1.05 -1.80 -26.86
C GLY A 279 -0.09 -2.61 -26.22
N ARG A 280 -0.37 -2.40 -24.93
CA ARG A 280 -1.45 -3.04 -24.16
C ARG A 280 -2.30 -2.06 -23.38
N ALA A 281 -2.36 -0.80 -23.85
CA ALA A 281 -3.23 0.20 -23.26
C ALA A 281 -4.71 -0.22 -23.36
N TYR A 282 -5.49 0.04 -22.32
CA TYR A 282 -6.92 -0.24 -22.30
C TYR A 282 -7.66 0.84 -21.50
N GLU A 283 -8.93 1.03 -21.81
CA GLU A 283 -9.83 1.86 -21.04
C GLU A 283 -10.10 1.17 -19.69
N LEU A 284 -9.71 1.82 -18.59
CA LEU A 284 -10.03 1.34 -17.25
C LEU A 284 -11.49 1.63 -16.92
N LEU A 285 -11.93 2.87 -17.10
CA LEU A 285 -13.30 3.33 -16.90
C LEU A 285 -13.53 4.67 -17.61
N LYS A 286 -14.78 5.12 -17.61
CA LYS A 286 -15.16 6.47 -18.06
C LYS A 286 -15.58 7.33 -16.89
N LEU A 287 -15.11 8.56 -16.86
CA LEU A 287 -15.73 9.62 -16.07
C LEU A 287 -16.97 10.08 -16.80
N GLU A 288 -18.14 9.82 -16.23
CA GLU A 288 -19.45 10.16 -16.81
C GLU A 288 -20.00 11.40 -16.12
N TYR A 289 -20.09 12.47 -16.85
CA TYR A 289 -20.60 13.75 -16.37
C TYR A 289 -22.12 13.78 -16.37
N GLY A 290 -22.73 14.05 -15.21
CA GLY A 290 -24.15 14.28 -15.11
C GLY A 290 -24.61 15.47 -15.93
N ALA A 291 -25.93 15.52 -16.23
CA ALA A 291 -26.53 16.64 -16.99
C ALA A 291 -26.76 17.89 -16.14
N GLU A 292 -26.52 17.84 -14.85
CA GLU A 292 -26.72 18.94 -13.92
C GLU A 292 -25.81 20.13 -14.26
N PRO A 293 -26.24 21.37 -13.97
CA PRO A 293 -25.40 22.54 -14.17
C PRO A 293 -24.07 22.44 -13.44
N ARG A 294 -23.03 23.03 -14.03
CA ARG A 294 -21.68 23.09 -13.47
C ARG A 294 -21.68 23.68 -12.05
N LEU A 295 -21.00 23.05 -11.10
CA LEU A 295 -20.90 23.53 -9.71
C LEU A 295 -20.08 24.80 -9.60
N ARG A 296 -18.94 24.85 -10.30
CA ARG A 296 -18.03 26.02 -10.34
C ARG A 296 -17.30 26.09 -11.68
N ALA A 297 -16.99 27.32 -12.11
CA ALA A 297 -16.25 27.56 -13.36
C ALA A 297 -14.74 27.61 -13.13
N VAL A 298 -14.29 27.96 -11.93
CA VAL A 298 -12.88 28.15 -11.56
C VAL A 298 -12.58 27.29 -10.33
N PHE A 299 -11.40 26.70 -10.32
CA PHE A 299 -10.89 25.93 -9.18
C PHE A 299 -9.74 26.71 -8.52
N GLU A 300 -9.72 26.68 -7.20
CA GLU A 300 -8.54 27.11 -6.44
C GLU A 300 -7.36 26.17 -6.76
N PRO A 301 -6.11 26.61 -6.59
CA PRO A 301 -4.95 25.74 -6.74
C PRO A 301 -5.09 24.44 -5.94
N ALA A 302 -4.44 23.37 -6.40
CA ALA A 302 -4.44 22.11 -5.67
C ALA A 302 -3.89 22.31 -4.24
N PRO A 303 -4.57 21.78 -3.22
CA PRO A 303 -4.23 22.04 -1.82
C PRO A 303 -2.90 21.41 -1.45
N ARG A 304 -2.13 22.08 -0.59
CA ARG A 304 -0.98 21.48 0.10
C ARG A 304 -1.45 20.85 1.40
N LEU A 305 -1.12 19.59 1.60
CA LEU A 305 -1.37 18.92 2.86
C LEU A 305 -0.28 19.28 3.88
N ALA A 306 -0.65 19.22 5.17
CA ALA A 306 0.30 19.36 6.27
C ALA A 306 1.31 18.20 6.27
N ALA A 307 2.57 18.49 6.56
CA ALA A 307 3.60 17.46 6.63
C ALA A 307 3.39 16.52 7.83
N ASN A 308 3.61 15.23 7.63
CA ASN A 308 3.67 14.26 8.70
C ASN A 308 4.94 14.46 9.57
N PRO A 309 4.92 14.08 10.87
CA PRO A 309 6.03 14.28 11.79
C PRO A 309 7.16 13.25 11.56
N VAL A 310 7.74 13.25 10.36
CA VAL A 310 8.85 12.37 9.99
C VAL A 310 10.16 13.14 10.08
N LYS A 311 11.17 12.52 10.70
CA LYS A 311 12.50 13.13 10.85
C LYS A 311 13.26 13.11 9.52
N GLU A 312 13.83 14.27 9.14
CA GLU A 312 14.69 14.36 7.95
C GLU A 312 16.01 13.62 8.16
N PRO A 313 16.41 12.72 7.25
CA PRO A 313 17.68 12.03 7.32
C PRO A 313 18.84 12.96 6.92
N SER A 314 19.98 12.79 7.60
CA SER A 314 21.21 13.59 7.39
C SER A 314 22.45 12.74 7.13
N ALA A 315 22.29 11.53 6.58
CA ALA A 315 23.40 10.59 6.36
C ALA A 315 24.31 11.00 5.19
N SER A 316 25.61 10.71 5.34
CA SER A 316 26.61 10.84 4.29
C SER A 316 27.06 9.49 3.71
N GLU A 317 27.09 8.43 4.52
CA GLU A 317 27.49 7.08 4.07
C GLU A 317 26.37 6.39 3.31
N VAL A 318 26.74 5.70 2.23
CA VAL A 318 25.83 4.97 1.36
C VAL A 318 25.99 3.48 1.57
N GLN A 319 24.93 2.80 2.00
CA GLN A 319 24.79 1.35 1.97
C GLN A 319 24.30 0.95 0.60
N ARG A 320 24.69 -0.24 0.13
CA ARG A 320 24.23 -0.73 -1.19
C ARG A 320 23.50 -2.05 -1.07
N ILE A 321 22.36 -2.15 -1.73
CA ILE A 321 21.59 -3.36 -1.89
C ILE A 321 21.40 -3.63 -3.37
N GLU A 322 21.88 -4.79 -3.82
CA GLU A 322 21.78 -5.22 -5.20
C GLU A 322 20.69 -6.29 -5.34
N LEU A 323 19.77 -6.05 -6.29
CA LEU A 323 18.71 -6.99 -6.66
C LEU A 323 19.20 -7.80 -7.85
N GLY A 324 19.20 -9.11 -7.73
CA GLY A 324 19.68 -10.04 -8.76
C GLY A 324 18.72 -11.19 -9.03
N GLY A 325 18.95 -11.93 -10.09
CA GLY A 325 18.18 -13.12 -10.46
C GLY A 325 17.10 -12.88 -11.52
N GLY A 326 16.15 -13.78 -11.56
CA GLY A 326 15.05 -13.79 -12.54
C GLY A 326 15.45 -14.31 -13.92
N MET A 327 14.45 -14.66 -14.74
CA MET A 327 14.69 -15.05 -16.13
C MET A 327 15.31 -13.89 -16.91
N MET A 328 16.21 -14.17 -17.83
CA MET A 328 17.04 -13.21 -18.60
C MET A 328 18.14 -12.52 -17.76
N GLY A 329 18.34 -12.90 -16.49
CA GLY A 329 19.45 -12.51 -15.63
C GLY A 329 20.25 -13.71 -15.12
N GLU A 330 21.21 -13.48 -14.23
CA GLU A 330 21.93 -14.55 -13.54
C GLU A 330 21.02 -15.19 -12.50
N MET A 331 20.33 -16.27 -12.88
CA MET A 331 19.50 -17.04 -11.93
C MET A 331 20.39 -17.88 -11.00
N PRO A 332 19.98 -18.02 -9.74
CA PRO A 332 20.56 -19.00 -8.83
C PRO A 332 20.50 -20.42 -9.37
N ASP A 333 21.52 -21.25 -9.11
CA ASP A 333 21.51 -22.66 -9.55
C ASP A 333 20.30 -23.39 -8.93
N GLN A 334 19.38 -23.82 -9.80
CA GLN A 334 18.14 -24.47 -9.40
C GLN A 334 18.35 -25.90 -8.84
N ARG A 335 19.54 -26.48 -9.04
CA ARG A 335 19.90 -27.78 -8.45
C ARG A 335 20.13 -27.67 -6.95
N GLU A 336 20.79 -26.58 -6.54
CA GLU A 336 21.06 -26.28 -5.14
C GLU A 336 19.92 -25.49 -4.48
N HIS A 337 19.15 -24.72 -5.28
CA HIS A 337 18.23 -23.69 -4.81
C HIS A 337 16.87 -23.77 -5.51
N LYS A 338 16.26 -24.94 -5.49
CA LYS A 338 14.97 -25.21 -6.15
C LYS A 338 13.90 -24.24 -5.67
N GLY A 339 13.31 -23.51 -6.64
CA GLY A 339 12.23 -22.57 -6.40
C GLY A 339 12.66 -21.19 -5.88
N VAL A 340 13.98 -20.92 -5.79
CA VAL A 340 14.50 -19.58 -5.53
C VAL A 340 14.96 -18.98 -6.86
N PHE A 341 14.40 -17.84 -7.22
CA PHE A 341 14.70 -17.15 -8.47
C PHE A 341 15.42 -15.82 -8.25
N TRP A 342 15.28 -15.21 -7.09
CA TRP A 342 15.74 -13.86 -6.79
C TRP A 342 16.70 -13.80 -5.62
N THR A 343 17.52 -12.73 -5.58
CA THR A 343 18.49 -12.51 -4.51
C THR A 343 18.55 -11.02 -4.11
N LEU A 344 18.92 -10.76 -2.86
CA LEU A 344 19.36 -9.46 -2.37
C LEU A 344 20.82 -9.59 -1.91
N ASN A 345 21.74 -8.80 -2.51
CA ASN A 345 23.20 -8.92 -2.32
C ASN A 345 23.73 -10.37 -2.50
N GLY A 346 23.20 -11.08 -3.51
CA GLY A 346 23.53 -12.48 -3.74
C GLY A 346 23.04 -13.46 -2.69
N LYS A 347 22.42 -12.96 -1.61
CA LYS A 347 21.82 -13.80 -0.57
C LYS A 347 20.40 -14.17 -0.96
N ARG A 348 19.98 -15.32 -0.50
CA ARG A 348 18.65 -15.89 -0.70
C ARG A 348 18.00 -16.01 0.65
N VAL A 349 16.77 -15.56 0.76
CA VAL A 349 15.97 -15.79 1.94
C VAL A 349 15.03 -16.95 1.65
N SER A 350 15.05 -17.97 2.49
CA SER A 350 14.15 -19.12 2.41
C SER A 350 12.72 -18.68 2.76
N ARG A 351 11.73 -19.30 2.14
CA ARG A 351 10.28 -18.99 2.28
C ARG A 351 9.76 -18.86 3.71
N ASP A 352 10.37 -19.57 4.63
CA ASP A 352 9.76 -19.80 5.96
C ASP A 352 10.61 -19.29 7.14
N HIS A 353 11.76 -18.65 6.90
CA HIS A 353 12.74 -18.53 7.97
C HIS A 353 13.49 -17.20 8.01
N HIS A 354 12.96 -16.30 8.80
CA HIS A 354 13.76 -15.22 9.35
C HIS A 354 14.47 -15.64 10.68
N HIS A 355 14.07 -16.80 11.25
CA HIS A 355 14.65 -17.32 12.49
C HIS A 355 16.08 -17.84 12.26
N GLY A 356 17.06 -17.15 12.88
CA GLY A 356 18.47 -17.54 12.82
C GLY A 356 19.25 -17.00 11.63
N GLU A 357 18.62 -16.28 10.70
CA GLU A 357 19.32 -15.58 9.61
C GLU A 357 19.95 -14.27 10.09
N ALA A 358 21.06 -13.87 9.48
CA ALA A 358 21.63 -12.56 9.71
C ALA A 358 20.82 -11.49 8.95
N PRO A 359 20.58 -10.31 9.54
CA PRO A 359 19.92 -9.21 8.85
C PRO A 359 20.70 -8.81 7.59
N LEU A 360 19.98 -8.33 6.58
CA LEU A 360 20.60 -7.75 5.39
C LEU A 360 21.40 -6.51 5.73
N LEU A 361 20.83 -5.67 6.59
CA LEU A 361 21.46 -4.48 7.17
C LEU A 361 21.20 -4.43 8.69
N SER A 362 22.20 -4.01 9.44
CA SER A 362 22.08 -3.66 10.86
C SER A 362 22.25 -2.15 11.01
N LEU A 363 21.20 -1.49 11.46
CA LEU A 363 21.12 -0.04 11.61
C LEU A 363 21.07 0.33 13.09
N LYS A 364 21.82 1.34 13.48
CA LYS A 364 21.78 1.87 14.85
C LYS A 364 20.58 2.79 15.03
N LEU A 365 19.86 2.57 16.12
CA LEU A 365 18.68 3.37 16.47
C LEU A 365 19.02 4.88 16.51
N GLY A 366 18.18 5.67 15.88
CA GLY A 366 18.30 7.13 15.80
C GLY A 366 19.30 7.64 14.77
N GLN A 367 20.03 6.78 14.07
CA GLN A 367 20.98 7.18 13.04
C GLN A 367 20.30 7.30 11.67
N SER A 368 20.85 8.17 10.84
CA SER A 368 20.43 8.33 9.44
C SER A 368 21.25 7.43 8.51
N TYR A 369 20.60 6.89 7.49
CA TYR A 369 21.24 6.04 6.48
C TYR A 369 20.80 6.44 5.08
N ARG A 370 21.73 6.34 4.12
CA ARG A 370 21.46 6.37 2.69
C ARG A 370 21.63 4.96 2.16
N ILE A 371 20.69 4.53 1.31
CA ILE A 371 20.70 3.19 0.71
C ILE A 371 20.55 3.34 -0.80
N GLU A 372 21.51 2.83 -1.56
CA GLU A 372 21.41 2.67 -2.99
C GLU A 372 20.83 1.29 -3.30
N LEU A 373 19.63 1.26 -3.89
CA LEU A 373 19.00 0.06 -4.42
C LEU A 373 19.38 -0.07 -5.90
N VAL A 374 20.02 -1.16 -6.28
CA VAL A 374 20.51 -1.39 -7.65
C VAL A 374 19.80 -2.60 -8.24
N ASN A 375 18.94 -2.38 -9.20
CA ASN A 375 18.26 -3.44 -9.94
C ASN A 375 19.15 -3.93 -11.10
N ARG A 376 19.65 -5.17 -10.99
CA ARG A 376 20.44 -5.87 -12.03
C ARG A 376 19.63 -6.87 -12.84
N THR A 377 18.31 -6.74 -12.77
CA THR A 377 17.39 -7.68 -13.40
C THR A 377 16.68 -7.08 -14.61
N ALA A 378 16.08 -7.92 -15.44
CA ALA A 378 15.26 -7.48 -16.56
C ALA A 378 13.83 -7.09 -16.17
N TRP A 379 13.52 -6.98 -14.87
CA TRP A 379 12.17 -6.85 -14.34
C TRP A 379 12.00 -5.63 -13.42
N HIS A 380 10.78 -5.15 -13.32
CA HIS A 380 10.43 -4.11 -12.35
C HIS A 380 10.33 -4.67 -10.94
N HIS A 381 10.80 -3.91 -9.96
CA HIS A 381 10.71 -4.28 -8.55
C HIS A 381 10.23 -3.09 -7.71
N PRO A 382 8.98 -3.10 -7.22
CA PRO A 382 8.53 -2.20 -6.17
C PRO A 382 9.12 -2.68 -4.84
N MET A 383 10.19 -2.02 -4.37
CA MET A 383 10.87 -2.37 -3.12
C MET A 383 10.22 -1.65 -1.96
N HIS A 384 9.71 -2.42 -1.00
CA HIS A 384 9.01 -1.94 0.19
C HIS A 384 9.79 -2.20 1.46
N LEU A 385 9.84 -1.21 2.36
CA LEU A 385 10.44 -1.30 3.68
C LEU A 385 9.36 -1.13 4.76
N HIS A 386 9.23 -2.10 5.64
CA HIS A 386 8.28 -2.08 6.74
C HIS A 386 8.70 -1.10 7.85
N GLY A 387 7.71 -0.57 8.57
CA GLY A 387 7.87 0.19 9.80
C GLY A 387 8.62 1.52 9.69
N HIS A 388 9.09 1.86 8.50
CA HIS A 388 9.83 3.09 8.19
C HIS A 388 9.32 3.72 6.90
N VAL A 389 9.57 5.01 6.79
CA VAL A 389 9.46 5.76 5.53
C VAL A 389 10.82 6.35 5.18
N PHE A 390 11.07 6.52 3.90
CA PHE A 390 12.33 7.04 3.40
C PHE A 390 12.11 8.20 2.42
N ARG A 391 13.08 9.11 2.35
CA ARG A 391 13.18 10.08 1.26
C ARG A 391 13.69 9.39 0.02
N LEU A 392 12.99 9.50 -1.09
CA LEU A 392 13.51 9.15 -2.40
C LEU A 392 14.38 10.32 -2.91
N LEU A 393 15.69 10.10 -2.97
CA LEU A 393 16.66 11.14 -3.30
C LEU A 393 16.90 11.23 -4.80
N SER A 394 17.16 10.07 -5.45
CA SER A 394 17.44 10.03 -6.88
C SER A 394 16.96 8.72 -7.52
N LYS A 395 16.69 8.79 -8.84
CA LYS A 395 16.54 7.63 -9.73
C LYS A 395 17.54 7.76 -10.89
N ASN A 396 18.33 6.71 -11.12
CA ASN A 396 19.38 6.67 -12.16
C ASN A 396 20.34 7.88 -12.10
N GLY A 397 20.67 8.34 -10.87
CA GLY A 397 21.53 9.49 -10.62
C GLY A 397 20.89 10.85 -10.87
N LYS A 398 19.60 10.92 -11.21
CA LYS A 398 18.86 12.16 -11.34
C LYS A 398 18.06 12.40 -10.06
N GLU A 399 18.18 13.61 -9.48
CA GLU A 399 17.39 14.02 -8.32
C GLU A 399 15.89 13.88 -8.61
N VAL A 400 15.13 13.38 -7.63
CA VAL A 400 13.66 13.30 -7.70
C VAL A 400 13.05 14.57 -7.15
N LEU A 401 12.30 15.25 -8.01
CA LEU A 401 11.58 16.48 -7.64
C LEU A 401 10.10 16.34 -8.06
N PRO A 402 9.16 16.81 -7.23
CA PRO A 402 9.38 17.30 -5.87
C PRO A 402 9.91 16.21 -4.94
N ARG A 403 10.66 16.61 -3.90
CA ARG A 403 11.13 15.66 -2.88
C ARG A 403 9.96 14.99 -2.20
N GLN A 404 10.00 13.66 -2.11
CA GLN A 404 8.90 12.87 -1.59
C GLN A 404 9.37 11.88 -0.51
N TRP A 405 8.49 11.62 0.45
CA TRP A 405 8.56 10.45 1.30
C TRP A 405 7.87 9.29 0.61
N ALA A 406 8.34 8.08 0.86
CA ALA A 406 7.74 6.85 0.37
C ALA A 406 8.06 5.70 1.32
N ASP A 407 7.32 4.63 1.25
CA ASP A 407 7.66 3.32 1.85
C ASP A 407 7.93 2.27 0.78
N THR A 408 7.56 2.57 -0.47
CA THR A 408 7.74 1.69 -1.62
C THR A 408 8.35 2.47 -2.80
N VAL A 409 9.42 1.95 -3.39
CA VAL A 409 10.05 2.54 -4.57
C VAL A 409 10.05 1.57 -5.75
N LEU A 410 9.41 1.96 -6.84
CA LEU A 410 9.42 1.18 -8.09
C LEU A 410 10.76 1.38 -8.81
N LEU A 411 11.52 0.30 -8.94
CA LEU A 411 12.74 0.21 -9.74
C LEU A 411 12.42 -0.35 -11.12
N ASP A 412 12.82 0.36 -12.16
CA ASP A 412 12.77 -0.12 -13.54
C ASP A 412 13.85 -1.21 -13.78
N PRO A 413 13.74 -2.03 -14.84
CA PRO A 413 14.82 -2.90 -15.25
C PRO A 413 16.15 -2.16 -15.41
N ASP A 414 17.25 -2.78 -14.95
CA ASP A 414 18.63 -2.24 -15.02
C ASP A 414 18.74 -0.77 -14.57
N SER A 415 18.16 -0.48 -13.42
CA SER A 415 18.09 0.86 -12.86
C SER A 415 18.56 0.93 -11.41
N ARG A 416 18.66 2.13 -10.87
CA ARG A 416 19.00 2.34 -9.48
C ARG A 416 18.18 3.49 -8.87
N ALA A 417 17.94 3.39 -7.58
CA ALA A 417 17.36 4.47 -6.79
C ALA A 417 18.18 4.66 -5.50
N GLU A 418 18.26 5.89 -5.06
CA GLU A 418 18.86 6.22 -3.78
C GLU A 418 17.79 6.71 -2.83
N ILE A 419 17.73 6.10 -1.65
CA ILE A 419 16.79 6.43 -0.59
C ILE A 419 17.54 6.82 0.68
N ALA A 420 16.90 7.61 1.54
CA ALA A 420 17.45 7.94 2.86
C ALA A 420 16.38 7.88 3.93
N LEU A 421 16.74 7.36 5.11
CA LEU A 421 15.85 7.24 6.25
C LEU A 421 16.58 7.52 7.57
N VAL A 422 15.79 7.81 8.60
CA VAL A 422 16.25 7.72 10.00
C VAL A 422 15.78 6.37 10.54
N ALA A 423 16.68 5.58 11.08
CA ALA A 423 16.36 4.31 11.74
C ALA A 423 15.79 4.59 13.14
N ASP A 424 14.57 5.08 13.25
CA ASP A 424 13.96 5.55 14.51
C ASP A 424 12.91 4.61 15.09
N ASN A 425 12.67 3.47 14.45
CA ASN A 425 11.72 2.45 14.90
C ASN A 425 12.47 1.14 15.18
N PRO A 426 12.68 0.73 16.47
CA PRO A 426 13.46 -0.45 16.79
C PRO A 426 12.74 -1.76 16.41
N GLY A 427 13.52 -2.76 16.02
CA GLY A 427 13.02 -4.11 15.69
C GLY A 427 13.62 -4.66 14.41
N ASP A 428 13.13 -5.83 14.00
CA ASP A 428 13.45 -6.48 12.74
C ASP A 428 12.34 -6.17 11.73
N TRP A 429 12.69 -5.49 10.64
CA TRP A 429 11.75 -4.96 9.66
C TRP A 429 11.98 -5.58 8.29
N MET A 430 10.92 -6.06 7.67
CA MET A 430 11.04 -6.67 6.35
C MET A 430 11.36 -5.62 5.28
N LEU A 431 12.29 -5.98 4.39
CA LEU A 431 12.56 -5.30 3.12
C LEU A 431 12.36 -6.31 2.00
N HIS A 432 11.41 -6.05 1.12
CA HIS A 432 11.06 -7.01 0.08
C HIS A 432 10.54 -6.35 -1.21
N CYS A 433 10.56 -7.11 -2.30
CA CYS A 433 9.83 -6.74 -3.50
C CYS A 433 8.32 -6.95 -3.27
N HIS A 434 7.50 -5.98 -3.64
CA HIS A 434 6.04 -6.09 -3.51
C HIS A 434 5.38 -6.79 -4.71
N VAL A 435 6.16 -7.28 -5.70
CA VAL A 435 5.71 -8.39 -6.56
C VAL A 435 5.80 -9.65 -5.70
N LEU A 436 4.64 -10.17 -5.28
CA LEU A 436 4.57 -11.17 -4.22
C LEU A 436 5.21 -12.51 -4.62
N GLU A 437 5.18 -12.86 -5.90
CA GLU A 437 5.88 -14.01 -6.43
C GLU A 437 7.42 -13.84 -6.34
N HIS A 438 7.94 -12.62 -6.50
CA HIS A 438 9.36 -12.32 -6.28
C HIS A 438 9.75 -12.40 -4.81
N GLN A 439 8.92 -11.82 -3.94
CA GLN A 439 9.08 -11.94 -2.48
C GLN A 439 9.15 -13.41 -2.06
N ALA A 440 8.18 -14.22 -2.49
CA ALA A 440 8.06 -15.62 -2.12
C ALA A 440 9.23 -16.48 -2.63
N THR A 441 9.97 -16.02 -3.63
CA THR A 441 11.03 -16.80 -4.28
C THR A 441 12.41 -16.14 -4.17
N GLY A 442 12.64 -15.36 -3.10
CA GLY A 442 13.97 -14.94 -2.66
C GLY A 442 14.24 -13.43 -2.61
N MET A 443 13.32 -12.57 -3.10
CA MET A 443 13.51 -11.12 -3.03
C MET A 443 12.90 -10.53 -1.75
N ALA A 444 13.32 -11.06 -0.63
CA ALA A 444 12.95 -10.63 0.70
C ALA A 444 14.14 -10.74 1.66
N ALA A 445 14.22 -9.87 2.63
CA ALA A 445 15.20 -9.90 3.72
C ALA A 445 14.65 -9.06 4.88
N PHE A 446 15.37 -8.98 5.98
CA PHE A 446 15.03 -8.03 7.04
C PHE A 446 16.19 -7.11 7.38
N VAL A 447 15.83 -5.93 7.86
CA VAL A 447 16.71 -4.88 8.36
C VAL A 447 16.53 -4.81 9.88
N ARG A 448 17.61 -4.89 10.63
CA ARG A 448 17.58 -4.77 12.09
C ARG A 448 17.87 -3.35 12.51
N VAL A 449 17.02 -2.77 13.34
CA VAL A 449 17.22 -1.49 14.00
C VAL A 449 17.38 -1.72 15.51
N SER A 450 18.56 -1.42 16.08
CA SER A 450 18.88 -1.66 17.50
C SER A 450 19.83 -0.63 18.09
#